data_5ff10d71f0f7f82f2efa5270351c0c3e
#
_entry.id   5ff10d71f0f7f82f2efa5270351c0c3e
#
_cell.length_a   1.000
_cell.length_b   1.000
_cell.length_c   1.000
_cell.angle_alpha   90.00
_cell.angle_beta   90.00
_cell.angle_gamma   90.00
#
_symmetry.space_group_name_H-M   'P 1'
#
loop_
_entity.id
_entity.type
_entity.pdbx_description
1 polymer ?
#
loop_
_entity_poly.entity_id
_entity_poly.type
_entity_poly.pdbx_seq_one_letter_code
_entity_poly.pdbx_strand_id
1 'polypeptide(L)'
;LIALWKPADDSDPQVAVIIVPGAGENADWPDAVDPLRRKFPDFGWHSLSVSLPDLLADAPQARVEATPAAAPEPAAGESAPVKDTPADANANVAQATAADAEVAQGTDAEQASEQNDQADAERIFARLDAAVAYAQQHNARSIVLIGHGSGAYWAARYLSEKQPPQVQKLVMIAAQTPARVEHDLLSLTPTLKVPTADLYFATRTVDRHAAMQRLQASKRQKDSHYKQLSLIAMPANKAGEQEQLFRRVRGWMSPQQ
;
A
#
# COMPACT_ATOMS: atom_id res chain seq x y z
N LEU A 1 10.39 -14.90 5.44
CA LEU A 1 10.44 -13.45 5.64
C LEU A 1 11.87 -12.97 5.45
N ILE A 2 12.10 -12.07 4.50
CA ILE A 2 13.40 -11.37 4.40
C ILE A 2 13.26 -10.07 5.18
N ALA A 3 14.08 -9.92 6.20
CA ALA A 3 14.15 -8.72 7.02
C ALA A 3 15.60 -8.48 7.44
N LEU A 4 15.98 -7.22 7.61
CA LEU A 4 17.30 -6.82 8.01
C LEU A 4 17.24 -6.13 9.38
N TRP A 5 17.84 -6.77 10.36
CA TRP A 5 17.93 -6.26 11.73
C TRP A 5 19.27 -5.58 11.97
N LYS A 6 19.26 -4.44 12.64
CA LYS A 6 20.43 -3.80 13.19
C LYS A 6 20.15 -3.44 14.66
N PRO A 7 20.88 -4.01 15.64
CA PRO A 7 20.71 -3.67 17.04
C PRO A 7 21.10 -2.22 17.30
N ALA A 8 20.54 -1.64 18.34
CA ALA A 8 20.92 -0.32 18.82
C ALA A 8 22.33 -0.34 19.44
N ASP A 9 23.04 0.78 19.32
CA ASP A 9 24.32 1.03 19.99
C ASP A 9 24.06 1.57 21.42
N ASP A 10 23.20 0.89 22.16
CA ASP A 10 22.82 1.21 23.54
C ASP A 10 22.82 -0.07 24.37
N SER A 11 23.07 0.05 25.66
CA SER A 11 23.11 -1.09 26.59
C SER A 11 21.71 -1.59 27.00
N ASP A 12 20.67 -0.73 26.95
CA ASP A 12 19.29 -1.07 27.30
C ASP A 12 18.26 -0.38 26.35
N PRO A 13 18.26 -0.74 25.07
CA PRO A 13 17.40 -0.12 24.10
C PRO A 13 15.94 -0.54 24.31
N GLN A 14 15.06 0.45 24.49
CA GLN A 14 13.62 0.23 24.75
C GLN A 14 12.75 0.43 23.50
N VAL A 15 13.32 0.97 22.42
CA VAL A 15 12.58 1.36 21.22
C VAL A 15 13.09 0.60 20.01
N ALA A 16 12.17 0.08 19.22
CA ALA A 16 12.48 -0.44 17.89
C ALA A 16 11.74 0.35 16.82
N VAL A 17 12.40 0.54 15.70
CA VAL A 17 11.85 1.11 14.48
C VAL A 17 11.67 -0.02 13.46
N ILE A 18 10.46 -0.21 12.97
CA ILE A 18 10.17 -1.16 11.88
C ILE A 18 9.90 -0.36 10.62
N ILE A 19 10.68 -0.59 9.58
CA ILE A 19 10.62 0.14 8.32
C ILE A 19 9.96 -0.75 7.26
N VAL A 20 8.89 -0.24 6.68
CA VAL A 20 8.05 -0.90 5.68
C VAL A 20 8.30 -0.23 4.33
N PRO A 21 8.92 -0.91 3.36
CA PRO A 21 9.24 -0.36 2.05
C PRO A 21 8.01 -0.22 1.16
N GLY A 22 8.14 0.54 0.10
CA GLY A 22 7.12 0.68 -0.93
C GLY A 22 7.08 -0.49 -1.92
N ALA A 23 6.14 -0.43 -2.87
CA ALA A 23 6.06 -1.39 -3.96
C ALA A 23 7.35 -1.36 -4.80
N GLY A 24 7.87 -2.54 -5.11
CA GLY A 24 9.13 -2.68 -5.86
C GLY A 24 10.40 -2.35 -5.04
N GLU A 25 10.26 -1.97 -3.78
CA GLU A 25 11.39 -1.73 -2.87
C GLU A 25 11.68 -2.98 -2.02
N ASN A 26 12.91 -3.10 -1.58
CA ASN A 26 13.34 -4.17 -0.68
C ASN A 26 13.75 -3.64 0.70
N ALA A 27 14.11 -4.54 1.62
CA ALA A 27 14.54 -4.20 2.97
C ALA A 27 15.84 -3.38 3.05
N ASP A 28 16.58 -3.23 1.95
CA ASP A 28 17.82 -2.45 1.82
C ASP A 28 17.71 -1.35 0.76
N TRP A 29 16.50 -0.84 0.53
CA TRP A 29 16.26 0.17 -0.51
C TRP A 29 17.04 1.46 -0.24
N PRO A 30 17.86 1.94 -1.21
CA PRO A 30 18.90 2.93 -0.95
C PRO A 30 18.37 4.36 -0.70
N ASP A 31 17.17 4.69 -1.14
CA ASP A 31 16.70 6.09 -1.08
C ASP A 31 16.14 6.46 0.30
N ALA A 32 15.46 5.54 1.00
CA ALA A 32 14.84 5.82 2.29
C ALA A 32 15.09 4.72 3.34
N VAL A 33 14.92 3.44 2.97
CA VAL A 33 14.89 2.31 3.91
C VAL A 33 16.27 2.08 4.54
N ASP A 34 17.30 1.86 3.71
CA ASP A 34 18.67 1.58 4.17
C ASP A 34 19.28 2.75 4.96
N PRO A 35 19.19 4.01 4.51
CA PRO A 35 19.75 5.13 5.26
C PRO A 35 19.11 5.30 6.65
N LEU A 36 17.79 5.08 6.77
CA LEU A 36 17.12 5.13 8.06
C LEU A 36 17.52 3.96 8.94
N ARG A 37 17.50 2.72 8.40
CA ARG A 37 17.86 1.51 9.13
C ARG A 37 19.28 1.60 9.70
N ARG A 38 20.23 2.14 8.94
CA ARG A 38 21.63 2.25 9.38
C ARG A 38 21.85 3.29 10.45
N LYS A 39 21.07 4.39 10.44
CA LYS A 39 21.29 5.52 11.34
C LYS A 39 20.60 5.43 12.69
N PHE A 40 19.43 4.77 12.79
CA PHE A 40 18.70 4.69 14.05
C PHE A 40 19.47 4.04 15.19
N PRO A 41 20.28 2.98 14.97
CA PRO A 41 21.08 2.37 16.03
C PRO A 41 22.04 3.32 16.72
N ASP A 42 22.63 4.27 16.00
CA ASP A 42 23.56 5.27 16.55
C ASP A 42 22.85 6.21 17.57
N PHE A 43 21.52 6.14 17.65
CA PHE A 43 20.68 6.94 18.54
C PHE A 43 19.93 6.10 19.58
N GLY A 44 20.37 4.87 19.80
CA GLY A 44 19.84 3.98 20.82
C GLY A 44 18.52 3.29 20.44
N TRP A 45 18.17 3.21 19.16
CA TRP A 45 16.96 2.52 18.70
C TRP A 45 17.29 1.32 17.83
N HIS A 46 16.73 0.18 18.16
CA HIS A 46 16.78 -0.95 17.24
C HIS A 46 16.13 -0.58 15.90
N SER A 47 16.65 -1.12 14.82
CA SER A 47 16.03 -0.96 13.51
C SER A 47 15.82 -2.29 12.80
N LEU A 48 14.65 -2.47 12.23
CA LEU A 48 14.24 -3.62 11.44
C LEU A 48 13.61 -3.13 10.15
N SER A 49 14.17 -3.47 9.01
CA SER A 49 13.46 -3.29 7.73
C SER A 49 12.94 -4.61 7.22
N VAL A 50 11.72 -4.63 6.71
CA VAL A 50 11.05 -5.82 6.18
C VAL A 50 10.97 -5.76 4.66
N SER A 51 10.88 -6.92 3.99
CA SER A 51 10.47 -6.98 2.59
C SER A 51 8.99 -7.33 2.50
N LEU A 52 8.23 -6.59 1.73
CA LEU A 52 6.85 -6.91 1.43
C LEU A 52 6.77 -8.01 0.35
N PRO A 53 5.67 -8.80 0.29
CA PRO A 53 5.42 -9.69 -0.82
C PRO A 53 5.02 -8.89 -2.05
N ASP A 54 5.22 -9.47 -3.22
CA ASP A 54 4.59 -8.95 -4.44
C ASP A 54 3.07 -9.00 -4.28
N LEU A 55 2.40 -7.94 -4.69
CA LEU A 55 0.95 -7.85 -4.56
C LEU A 55 0.26 -8.75 -5.59
N LEU A 56 -0.75 -9.48 -5.17
CA LEU A 56 -1.60 -10.29 -6.05
C LEU A 56 -2.43 -9.39 -6.98
N ALA A 57 -2.80 -8.23 -6.50
CA ALA A 57 -3.50 -7.21 -7.29
C ALA A 57 -2.68 -6.69 -8.48
N ASP A 58 -1.34 -6.75 -8.40
CA ASP A 58 -0.42 -6.33 -9.46
C ASP A 58 -0.02 -7.50 -10.38
N ALA A 59 -0.42 -8.74 -10.06
CA ALA A 59 -0.14 -9.89 -10.90
C ALA A 59 -0.83 -9.72 -12.27
N PRO A 60 -0.15 -10.03 -13.39
CA PRO A 60 -0.79 -10.03 -14.69
C PRO A 60 -1.99 -10.97 -14.65
N GLN A 61 -3.17 -10.46 -14.90
CA GLN A 61 -4.35 -11.31 -15.03
C GLN A 61 -4.08 -12.28 -16.17
N ALA A 62 -4.15 -13.58 -15.89
CA ALA A 62 -4.09 -14.60 -16.92
C ALA A 62 -5.20 -14.29 -17.92
N ARG A 63 -4.81 -13.98 -19.16
CA ARG A 63 -5.77 -13.80 -20.25
C ARG A 63 -6.57 -15.08 -20.32
N VAL A 64 -7.84 -15.04 -19.94
CA VAL A 64 -8.76 -16.15 -20.19
C VAL A 64 -8.81 -16.27 -21.70
N GLU A 65 -8.10 -17.27 -22.23
CA GLU A 65 -8.27 -17.61 -23.65
C GLU A 65 -9.74 -17.98 -23.81
N ALA A 66 -10.44 -17.13 -24.55
CA ALA A 66 -11.80 -17.44 -24.96
C ALA A 66 -11.73 -18.82 -25.62
N THR A 67 -12.38 -19.80 -25.02
CA THR A 67 -12.54 -21.12 -25.60
C THR A 67 -13.00 -20.93 -27.04
N PRO A 68 -12.28 -21.42 -28.07
CA PRO A 68 -12.72 -21.24 -29.43
C PRO A 68 -14.11 -21.88 -29.54
N ALA A 69 -15.09 -21.07 -29.92
CA ALA A 69 -16.41 -21.57 -30.23
C ALA A 69 -16.24 -22.71 -31.25
N ALA A 70 -16.72 -23.88 -30.89
CA ALA A 70 -16.68 -25.05 -31.75
C ALA A 70 -17.22 -24.67 -33.12
N ALA A 71 -16.40 -24.81 -34.15
CA ALA A 71 -16.80 -24.58 -35.51
C ALA A 71 -17.99 -25.52 -35.84
N PRO A 72 -19.07 -25.05 -36.47
CA PRO A 72 -20.14 -25.94 -36.91
C PRO A 72 -19.61 -26.84 -38.02
N GLU A 73 -19.82 -28.14 -37.88
CA GLU A 73 -19.53 -29.14 -38.89
C GLU A 73 -20.32 -28.82 -40.19
N PRO A 74 -19.75 -28.99 -41.36
CA PRO A 74 -20.42 -28.78 -42.63
C PRO A 74 -21.38 -29.93 -42.91
N ALA A 75 -22.68 -29.65 -42.80
CA ALA A 75 -23.71 -30.55 -43.36
C ALA A 75 -23.77 -30.34 -44.87
N ALA A 76 -23.55 -31.41 -45.59
CA ALA A 76 -23.65 -31.48 -47.05
C ALA A 76 -25.10 -31.51 -47.54
N GLY A 77 -25.38 -30.80 -48.65
CA GLY A 77 -26.33 -31.19 -49.70
C GLY A 77 -27.71 -30.55 -49.63
N GLU A 78 -28.08 -29.77 -50.49
CA GLU A 78 -28.81 -29.80 -51.77
C GLU A 78 -29.75 -28.60 -52.01
N SER A 79 -29.51 -28.01 -53.15
CA SER A 79 -30.35 -27.23 -54.08
C SER A 79 -31.65 -26.54 -53.70
N ALA A 80 -31.61 -25.25 -53.98
CA ALA A 80 -32.58 -24.19 -54.25
C ALA A 80 -33.96 -24.54 -54.85
N PRO A 81 -34.99 -23.63 -55.03
CA PRO A 81 -34.89 -22.15 -55.16
C PRO A 81 -36.00 -21.30 -54.50
N VAL A 82 -35.62 -20.01 -54.30
CA VAL A 82 -36.37 -18.73 -54.40
C VAL A 82 -37.85 -18.62 -54.04
N LYS A 83 -38.24 -17.76 -53.07
CA LYS A 83 -39.02 -16.54 -53.25
C LYS A 83 -39.31 -15.76 -51.95
N ASP A 84 -39.06 -14.46 -52.11
CA ASP A 84 -39.75 -13.27 -51.51
C ASP A 84 -39.81 -13.04 -50.00
N THR A 85 -39.22 -11.91 -49.64
CA THR A 85 -39.31 -11.02 -48.48
C THR A 85 -40.73 -10.73 -48.00
N PRO A 86 -41.02 -10.37 -46.72
CA PRO A 86 -40.54 -9.09 -46.17
C PRO A 86 -40.06 -9.09 -44.74
N ALA A 87 -39.46 -7.92 -44.45
CA ALA A 87 -38.78 -7.45 -43.25
C ALA A 87 -39.59 -7.46 -41.95
N ASP A 88 -38.79 -7.23 -40.90
CA ASP A 88 -39.13 -6.76 -39.57
C ASP A 88 -39.41 -7.81 -38.48
N ALA A 89 -38.45 -7.86 -37.63
CA ALA A 89 -38.49 -7.96 -36.16
C ALA A 89 -37.38 -8.90 -35.62
N ASN A 90 -36.19 -8.40 -35.41
CA ASN A 90 -35.32 -8.95 -34.36
C ASN A 90 -34.05 -8.10 -34.10
N ALA A 91 -34.23 -6.80 -33.87
CA ALA A 91 -33.12 -5.95 -33.46
C ALA A 91 -32.99 -5.79 -31.92
N ASN A 92 -33.86 -6.41 -31.11
CA ASN A 92 -33.95 -6.11 -29.67
C ASN A 92 -33.52 -7.23 -28.74
N VAL A 93 -33.15 -8.42 -29.27
CA VAL A 93 -32.71 -9.54 -28.39
C VAL A 93 -31.18 -9.62 -28.27
N ALA A 94 -30.42 -9.12 -29.26
CA ALA A 94 -28.95 -9.15 -29.21
C ALA A 94 -28.34 -8.08 -28.31
N GLN A 95 -29.08 -7.00 -28.00
CA GLN A 95 -28.57 -5.90 -27.18
C GLN A 95 -28.76 -6.14 -25.68
N ALA A 96 -29.74 -6.94 -25.27
CA ALA A 96 -29.96 -7.33 -23.87
C ALA A 96 -28.93 -8.36 -23.39
N THR A 97 -28.52 -9.31 -24.23
CA THR A 97 -27.52 -10.33 -23.87
C THR A 97 -26.10 -9.80 -23.80
N ALA A 98 -25.77 -8.72 -24.53
CA ALA A 98 -24.47 -8.07 -24.44
C ALA A 98 -24.33 -7.21 -23.18
N ALA A 99 -25.39 -6.53 -22.77
CA ALA A 99 -25.41 -5.72 -21.55
C ALA A 99 -25.35 -6.58 -20.28
N ASP A 100 -26.06 -7.71 -20.24
CA ASP A 100 -25.99 -8.65 -19.11
C ASP A 100 -24.63 -9.37 -19.01
N ALA A 101 -23.94 -9.62 -20.12
CA ALA A 101 -22.60 -10.20 -20.12
C ALA A 101 -21.52 -9.20 -19.66
N GLU A 102 -21.65 -7.91 -19.99
CA GLU A 102 -20.74 -6.86 -19.50
C GLU A 102 -20.94 -6.59 -18.01
N VAL A 103 -22.16 -6.62 -17.51
CA VAL A 103 -22.46 -6.45 -16.06
C VAL A 103 -21.96 -7.64 -15.27
N ALA A 104 -22.10 -8.88 -15.76
CA ALA A 104 -21.59 -10.07 -15.09
C ALA A 104 -20.05 -10.09 -15.06
N GLN A 105 -19.38 -9.71 -16.14
CA GLN A 105 -17.91 -9.62 -16.18
C GLN A 105 -17.36 -8.48 -15.30
N GLY A 106 -18.11 -7.39 -15.12
CA GLY A 106 -17.76 -6.30 -14.21
C GLY A 106 -17.79 -6.74 -12.75
N THR A 107 -18.83 -7.44 -12.33
CA THR A 107 -18.98 -7.94 -10.96
C THR A 107 -17.95 -9.01 -10.59
N ASP A 108 -17.60 -9.91 -11.49
CA ASP A 108 -16.58 -10.93 -11.26
C ASP A 108 -15.17 -10.32 -11.14
N ALA A 109 -14.87 -9.28 -11.93
CA ALA A 109 -13.58 -8.58 -11.85
C ALA A 109 -13.44 -7.73 -10.58
N GLU A 110 -14.50 -7.09 -10.11
CA GLU A 110 -14.53 -6.36 -8.85
C GLU A 110 -14.36 -7.32 -7.66
N GLN A 111 -15.10 -8.41 -7.62
CA GLN A 111 -14.96 -9.42 -6.56
C GLN A 111 -13.55 -10.05 -6.52
N ALA A 112 -12.96 -10.34 -7.68
CA ALA A 112 -11.58 -10.83 -7.75
C ALA A 112 -10.58 -9.78 -7.25
N SER A 113 -10.81 -8.50 -7.51
CA SER A 113 -9.97 -7.41 -7.00
C SER A 113 -10.05 -7.27 -5.48
N GLU A 114 -11.24 -7.34 -4.90
CA GLU A 114 -11.45 -7.30 -3.45
C GLU A 114 -10.82 -8.51 -2.75
N GLN A 115 -10.96 -9.72 -3.31
CA GLN A 115 -10.34 -10.93 -2.78
C GLN A 115 -8.80 -10.84 -2.79
N ASN A 116 -8.22 -10.30 -3.85
CA ASN A 116 -6.78 -10.09 -3.95
C ASN A 116 -6.29 -9.04 -2.95
N ASP A 117 -7.01 -7.92 -2.76
CA ASP A 117 -6.68 -6.90 -1.77
C ASP A 117 -6.70 -7.45 -0.35
N GLN A 118 -7.71 -8.26 -0.01
CA GLN A 118 -7.80 -8.91 1.30
C GLN A 118 -6.68 -9.93 1.50
N ALA A 119 -6.38 -10.76 0.50
CA ALA A 119 -5.31 -11.74 0.58
C ALA A 119 -3.92 -11.06 0.69
N ASP A 120 -3.70 -9.94 0.01
CA ASP A 120 -2.49 -9.14 0.14
C ASP A 120 -2.38 -8.51 1.52
N ALA A 121 -3.47 -7.99 2.08
CA ALA A 121 -3.51 -7.47 3.44
C ALA A 121 -3.13 -8.54 4.46
N GLU A 122 -3.71 -9.73 4.39
CA GLU A 122 -3.40 -10.85 5.30
C GLU A 122 -1.92 -11.25 5.24
N ARG A 123 -1.35 -11.36 4.04
CA ARG A 123 0.07 -11.71 3.83
C ARG A 123 1.01 -10.65 4.39
N ILE A 124 0.68 -9.37 4.21
CA ILE A 124 1.46 -8.24 4.69
C ILE A 124 1.33 -8.12 6.20
N PHE A 125 0.12 -8.22 6.74
CA PHE A 125 -0.11 -8.14 8.18
C PHE A 125 0.59 -9.26 8.94
N ALA A 126 0.59 -10.47 8.43
CA ALA A 126 1.36 -11.58 9.01
C ALA A 126 2.87 -11.26 9.07
N ARG A 127 3.41 -10.54 8.08
CA ARG A 127 4.81 -10.10 8.11
C ARG A 127 5.06 -9.00 9.13
N LEU A 128 4.13 -8.06 9.27
CA LEU A 128 4.22 -6.99 10.27
C LEU A 128 4.07 -7.54 11.69
N ASP A 129 3.14 -8.48 11.91
CA ASP A 129 3.00 -9.19 13.19
C ASP A 129 4.31 -9.92 13.57
N ALA A 130 4.91 -10.63 12.62
CA ALA A 130 6.20 -11.30 12.84
C ALA A 130 7.34 -10.30 13.14
N ALA A 131 7.34 -9.13 12.48
CA ALA A 131 8.32 -8.07 12.75
C ALA A 131 8.14 -7.44 14.13
N VAL A 132 6.90 -7.19 14.53
CA VAL A 132 6.56 -6.70 15.88
C VAL A 132 6.98 -7.71 16.94
N ALA A 133 6.63 -8.99 16.78
CA ALA A 133 7.02 -10.05 17.70
C ALA A 133 8.55 -10.20 17.80
N TYR A 134 9.26 -10.09 16.67
CA TYR A 134 10.72 -10.14 16.66
C TYR A 134 11.34 -8.96 17.43
N ALA A 135 10.84 -7.75 17.22
CA ALA A 135 11.31 -6.57 17.98
C ALA A 135 11.08 -6.74 19.49
N GLN A 136 9.94 -7.29 19.89
CA GLN A 136 9.63 -7.58 21.30
C GLN A 136 10.58 -8.64 21.91
N GLN A 137 10.94 -9.68 21.17
CA GLN A 137 11.94 -10.67 21.59
C GLN A 137 13.33 -10.05 21.85
N HIS A 138 13.59 -8.90 21.23
CA HIS A 138 14.80 -8.10 21.45
C HIS A 138 14.59 -6.95 22.43
N ASN A 139 13.66 -7.10 23.38
CA ASN A 139 13.38 -6.17 24.48
C ASN A 139 12.79 -4.81 24.08
N ALA A 140 12.33 -4.64 22.84
CA ALA A 140 11.64 -3.41 22.45
C ALA A 140 10.27 -3.33 23.13
N ARG A 141 10.08 -2.34 24.00
CA ARG A 141 8.82 -2.07 24.69
C ARG A 141 7.92 -1.11 23.89
N SER A 142 8.54 -0.30 23.07
CA SER A 142 7.86 0.66 22.20
C SER A 142 8.32 0.47 20.75
N ILE A 143 7.38 0.42 19.84
CA ILE A 143 7.64 0.24 18.41
C ILE A 143 7.13 1.45 17.65
N VAL A 144 7.92 1.91 16.71
CA VAL A 144 7.53 2.91 15.72
C VAL A 144 7.49 2.25 14.35
N LEU A 145 6.35 2.33 13.67
CA LEU A 145 6.27 1.94 12.26
C LEU A 145 6.66 3.13 11.38
N ILE A 146 7.49 2.87 10.39
CA ILE A 146 7.85 3.83 9.35
C ILE A 146 7.51 3.20 8.01
N GLY A 147 6.57 3.77 7.26
CA GLY A 147 6.23 3.33 5.92
C GLY A 147 6.74 4.30 4.86
N HIS A 148 7.33 3.78 3.77
CA HIS A 148 7.74 4.55 2.60
C HIS A 148 6.85 4.22 1.40
N GLY A 149 6.43 5.22 0.62
CA GLY A 149 5.59 5.01 -0.55
C GLY A 149 4.29 4.26 -0.22
N SER A 150 4.02 3.15 -0.89
CA SER A 150 2.90 2.26 -0.58
C SER A 150 3.06 1.48 0.73
N GLY A 151 4.29 1.35 1.26
CA GLY A 151 4.52 0.80 2.60
C GLY A 151 3.90 1.66 3.69
N ALA A 152 3.74 2.98 3.46
CA ALA A 152 3.02 3.87 4.37
C ALA A 152 1.51 3.53 4.42
N TYR A 153 0.92 3.17 3.28
CA TYR A 153 -0.46 2.68 3.21
C TYR A 153 -0.64 1.40 4.02
N TRP A 154 0.22 0.40 3.81
CA TRP A 154 0.12 -0.88 4.50
C TRP A 154 0.34 -0.75 6.00
N ALA A 155 1.27 0.10 6.43
CA ALA A 155 1.46 0.40 7.84
C ALA A 155 0.24 1.10 8.46
N ALA A 156 -0.38 2.06 7.76
CA ALA A 156 -1.58 2.74 8.21
C ALA A 156 -2.78 1.79 8.29
N ARG A 157 -2.99 0.95 7.26
CA ARG A 157 -4.07 -0.06 7.23
C ARG A 157 -3.90 -1.09 8.35
N TYR A 158 -2.69 -1.59 8.56
CA TYR A 158 -2.37 -2.49 9.66
C TYR A 158 -2.73 -1.89 11.03
N LEU A 159 -2.37 -0.63 11.26
CA LEU A 159 -2.71 0.06 12.52
C LEU A 159 -4.20 0.36 12.67
N SER A 160 -4.89 0.64 11.57
CA SER A 160 -6.34 0.84 11.58
C SER A 160 -7.09 -0.45 11.96
N GLU A 161 -6.69 -1.59 11.39
CA GLU A 161 -7.40 -2.86 11.55
C GLU A 161 -6.94 -3.66 12.78
N LYS A 162 -5.62 -3.77 13.03
CA LYS A 162 -5.06 -4.64 14.08
C LYS A 162 -4.83 -3.92 15.41
N GLN A 163 -4.51 -2.63 15.38
CA GLN A 163 -4.25 -1.80 16.56
C GLN A 163 -3.30 -2.45 17.59
N PRO A 164 -2.11 -2.92 17.20
CA PRO A 164 -1.21 -3.60 18.12
C PRO A 164 -0.73 -2.62 19.20
N PRO A 165 -0.91 -2.95 20.50
CA PRO A 165 -0.64 -2.01 21.59
C PRO A 165 0.83 -1.60 21.72
N GLN A 166 1.75 -2.39 21.16
CA GLN A 166 3.19 -2.12 21.18
C GLN A 166 3.59 -1.03 20.20
N VAL A 167 2.80 -0.83 19.14
CA VAL A 167 3.09 0.22 18.15
C VAL A 167 2.50 1.53 18.64
N GLN A 168 3.38 2.45 18.99
CA GLN A 168 2.98 3.71 19.63
C GLN A 168 3.02 4.91 18.68
N LYS A 169 3.68 4.81 17.53
CA LYS A 169 3.79 5.90 16.56
C LYS A 169 3.82 5.36 15.14
N LEU A 170 3.32 6.18 14.20
CA LEU A 170 3.43 5.94 12.76
C LEU A 170 4.14 7.11 12.09
N VAL A 171 5.08 6.79 11.21
CA VAL A 171 5.70 7.75 10.29
C VAL A 171 5.41 7.31 8.87
N MET A 172 4.77 8.16 8.10
CA MET A 172 4.52 7.97 6.68
C MET A 172 5.47 8.85 5.87
N ILE A 173 6.19 8.29 4.91
CA ILE A 173 7.14 9.01 4.06
C ILE A 173 6.70 8.87 2.62
N ALA A 174 6.46 10.00 1.93
CA ALA A 174 6.01 10.03 0.55
C ALA A 174 4.84 9.06 0.30
N ALA A 175 3.87 9.05 1.22
CA ALA A 175 2.81 8.06 1.30
C ALA A 175 1.95 8.00 0.02
N GLN A 176 1.75 6.79 -0.48
CA GLN A 176 1.00 6.50 -1.69
C GLN A 176 -0.02 5.39 -1.43
N THR A 177 -1.22 5.54 -1.95
CA THR A 177 -2.22 4.47 -1.96
C THR A 177 -1.91 3.54 -3.14
N PRO A 178 -1.79 2.22 -2.93
CA PRO A 178 -1.68 1.27 -4.04
C PRO A 178 -2.89 1.34 -4.97
N ALA A 179 -2.75 0.88 -6.21
CA ALA A 179 -3.89 0.70 -7.09
C ALA A 179 -4.77 -0.47 -6.61
N ARG A 180 -6.07 -0.42 -6.90
CA ARG A 180 -7.01 -1.52 -6.66
C ARG A 180 -7.11 -1.97 -5.19
N VAL A 181 -7.05 -1.03 -4.26
CA VAL A 181 -7.33 -1.26 -2.84
C VAL A 181 -8.70 -0.73 -2.48
N GLU A 182 -9.39 -1.39 -1.54
CA GLU A 182 -10.72 -1.00 -1.09
C GLU A 182 -10.72 0.36 -0.36
N HIS A 183 -9.73 0.58 0.48
CA HIS A 183 -9.62 1.79 1.28
C HIS A 183 -8.38 2.59 0.89
N ASP A 184 -8.55 3.88 0.67
CA ASP A 184 -7.44 4.78 0.41
C ASP A 184 -6.84 5.39 1.70
N LEU A 185 -5.67 6.03 1.60
CA LEU A 185 -5.05 6.72 2.73
C LEU A 185 -5.91 7.87 3.27
N LEU A 186 -6.79 8.43 2.46
CA LEU A 186 -7.67 9.52 2.88
C LEU A 186 -8.72 9.02 3.87
N SER A 187 -9.26 7.84 3.65
CA SER A 187 -10.22 7.18 4.54
C SER A 187 -9.55 6.57 5.78
N LEU A 188 -8.33 6.03 5.63
CA LEU A 188 -7.58 5.42 6.74
C LEU A 188 -7.00 6.45 7.72
N THR A 189 -6.51 7.60 7.24
CA THR A 189 -5.82 8.58 8.09
C THR A 189 -6.65 9.03 9.31
N PRO A 190 -7.97 9.31 9.19
CA PRO A 190 -8.78 9.67 10.35
C PRO A 190 -9.00 8.56 11.37
N THR A 191 -8.82 7.29 11.01
CA THR A 191 -9.05 6.15 11.91
C THR A 191 -7.85 5.82 12.81
N LEU A 192 -6.70 6.42 12.52
CA LEU A 192 -5.45 6.16 13.23
C LEU A 192 -5.51 6.72 14.66
N LYS A 193 -5.30 5.85 15.64
CA LYS A 193 -5.32 6.20 17.07
C LYS A 193 -3.94 6.54 17.63
N VAL A 194 -2.88 6.26 16.88
CA VAL A 194 -1.50 6.56 17.28
C VAL A 194 -1.04 7.90 16.71
N PRO A 195 -0.15 8.62 17.40
CA PRO A 195 0.52 9.79 16.84
C PRO A 195 1.14 9.45 15.48
N THR A 196 0.76 10.23 14.47
CA THR A 196 1.15 9.99 13.08
C THR A 196 1.83 11.21 12.48
N ALA A 197 3.03 11.01 11.92
CA ALA A 197 3.72 12.00 11.10
C ALA A 197 3.60 11.65 9.62
N ASP A 198 3.21 12.61 8.80
CA ASP A 198 3.16 12.49 7.34
C ASP A 198 4.23 13.39 6.71
N LEU A 199 5.30 12.79 6.22
CA LEU A 199 6.41 13.45 5.57
C LEU A 199 6.21 13.44 4.05
N TYR A 200 6.09 14.60 3.45
CA TYR A 200 5.83 14.73 2.02
C TYR A 200 6.81 15.72 1.35
N PHE A 201 7.12 15.49 0.07
CA PHE A 201 7.96 16.38 -0.70
C PHE A 201 7.17 17.59 -1.21
N ALA A 202 7.40 18.76 -0.62
CA ALA A 202 6.67 20.00 -0.94
C ALA A 202 6.86 20.48 -2.39
N THR A 203 7.96 20.10 -3.03
CA THR A 203 8.29 20.42 -4.42
C THR A 203 7.50 19.59 -5.44
N ARG A 204 6.95 18.44 -5.04
CA ARG A 204 6.12 17.57 -5.88
C ARG A 204 4.65 17.94 -5.71
N THR A 205 4.02 18.45 -6.76
CA THR A 205 2.63 18.94 -6.70
C THR A 205 1.64 17.85 -6.28
N VAL A 206 1.83 16.62 -6.80
CA VAL A 206 0.97 15.47 -6.48
C VAL A 206 1.06 15.12 -4.99
N ASP A 207 2.29 14.99 -4.46
CA ASP A 207 2.52 14.66 -3.05
C ASP A 207 1.93 15.73 -2.12
N ARG A 208 2.14 16.99 -2.46
CA ARG A 208 1.59 18.12 -1.70
C ARG A 208 0.07 18.13 -1.69
N HIS A 209 -0.59 17.87 -2.83
CA HIS A 209 -2.05 17.83 -2.91
C HIS A 209 -2.62 16.67 -2.09
N ALA A 210 -2.08 15.47 -2.25
CA ALA A 210 -2.48 14.30 -1.48
C ALA A 210 -2.26 14.51 0.04
N ALA A 211 -1.13 15.10 0.44
CA ALA A 211 -0.87 15.44 1.83
C ALA A 211 -1.90 16.44 2.37
N MET A 212 -2.23 17.50 1.63
CA MET A 212 -3.27 18.46 2.04
C MET A 212 -4.63 17.77 2.25
N GLN A 213 -5.03 16.88 1.37
CA GLN A 213 -6.29 16.14 1.52
C GLN A 213 -6.29 15.30 2.80
N ARG A 214 -5.21 14.57 3.10
CA ARG A 214 -5.07 13.79 4.35
C ARG A 214 -5.12 14.69 5.59
N LEU A 215 -4.49 15.87 5.56
CA LEU A 215 -4.57 16.83 6.65
C LEU A 215 -6.00 17.33 6.89
N GLN A 216 -6.73 17.59 5.82
CA GLN A 216 -8.13 18.03 5.93
C GLN A 216 -9.02 16.90 6.48
N ALA A 217 -8.79 15.68 6.07
CA ALA A 217 -9.51 14.51 6.57
C ALA A 217 -9.22 14.28 8.07
N SER A 218 -7.95 14.36 8.48
CA SER A 218 -7.56 14.18 9.87
C SER A 218 -8.13 15.25 10.81
N LYS A 219 -8.27 16.50 10.36
CA LYS A 219 -8.85 17.61 11.15
C LYS A 219 -10.34 17.45 11.46
N ARG A 220 -11.04 16.55 10.77
CA ARG A 220 -12.44 16.21 11.08
C ARG A 220 -12.58 15.40 12.37
N GLN A 221 -11.50 14.81 12.86
CA GLN A 221 -11.43 14.09 14.13
C GLN A 221 -11.00 15.06 15.25
N LYS A 222 -11.75 15.08 16.36
CA LYS A 222 -11.50 16.00 17.48
C LYS A 222 -10.15 15.79 18.16
N ASP A 223 -9.66 14.54 18.21
CA ASP A 223 -8.42 14.16 18.90
C ASP A 223 -7.36 13.63 17.94
N SER A 224 -7.25 14.26 16.77
CA SER A 224 -6.27 13.82 15.78
C SER A 224 -4.84 14.17 16.20
N HIS A 225 -4.02 13.15 16.40
CA HIS A 225 -2.58 13.29 16.64
C HIS A 225 -1.77 13.23 15.33
N TYR A 226 -2.35 13.74 14.25
CA TYR A 226 -1.74 13.74 12.92
C TYR A 226 -0.98 15.06 12.67
N LYS A 227 0.28 14.95 12.26
CA LYS A 227 1.16 16.08 11.97
C LYS A 227 1.84 15.92 10.62
N GLN A 228 1.86 16.98 9.84
CA GLN A 228 2.59 17.01 8.57
C GLN A 228 3.95 17.67 8.70
N LEU A 229 4.92 17.11 7.99
CA LEU A 229 6.28 17.62 7.90
C LEU A 229 6.70 17.67 6.42
N SER A 230 7.03 18.86 5.95
CA SER A 230 7.49 19.02 4.57
C SER A 230 8.97 18.66 4.41
N LEU A 231 9.29 18.02 3.30
CA LEU A 231 10.64 17.73 2.83
C LEU A 231 10.91 18.54 1.55
N ILE A 232 12.17 18.85 1.32
CA ILE A 232 12.65 19.47 0.09
C ILE A 232 13.36 18.39 -0.70
N ALA A 233 12.92 18.12 -1.92
CA ALA A 233 13.61 17.20 -2.81
C ALA A 233 14.95 17.80 -3.25
N MET A 234 16.01 17.00 -3.16
CA MET A 234 17.38 17.39 -3.54
C MET A 234 17.96 16.39 -4.56
N PRO A 235 17.46 16.37 -5.83
CA PRO A 235 17.86 15.35 -6.80
C PRO A 235 19.36 15.29 -7.05
N ALA A 236 20.05 16.43 -6.98
CA ALA A 236 21.51 16.53 -7.15
C ALA A 236 22.29 16.20 -5.87
N ASN A 237 21.64 16.07 -4.72
CA ASN A 237 22.29 15.82 -3.43
C ASN A 237 21.48 14.81 -2.61
N LYS A 238 21.53 13.55 -3.01
CA LYS A 238 20.82 12.45 -2.32
C LYS A 238 21.24 12.32 -0.85
N ALA A 239 22.51 12.47 -0.54
CA ALA A 239 22.98 12.41 0.84
C ALA A 239 22.37 13.51 1.73
N GLY A 240 22.22 14.72 1.19
CA GLY A 240 21.54 15.82 1.88
C GLY A 240 20.05 15.56 2.08
N GLU A 241 19.40 14.97 1.09
CA GLU A 241 17.98 14.57 1.19
C GLU A 241 17.76 13.50 2.26
N GLN A 242 18.60 12.46 2.29
CA GLN A 242 18.56 11.40 3.29
C GLN A 242 18.83 11.93 4.70
N GLU A 243 19.80 12.85 4.85
CA GLU A 243 20.10 13.48 6.13
C GLU A 243 18.93 14.36 6.60
N GLN A 244 18.30 15.13 5.71
CA GLN A 244 17.10 15.90 6.01
C GLN A 244 15.97 14.99 6.47
N LEU A 245 15.72 13.89 5.74
CA LEU A 245 14.69 12.90 6.08
C LEU A 245 14.95 12.34 7.48
N PHE A 246 16.14 11.84 7.74
CA PHE A 246 16.50 11.28 9.04
C PHE A 246 16.31 12.28 10.18
N ARG A 247 16.79 13.51 10.04
CA ARG A 247 16.64 14.55 11.08
C ARG A 247 15.18 14.88 11.35
N ARG A 248 14.33 14.94 10.32
CA ARG A 248 12.90 15.22 10.48
C ARG A 248 12.19 14.08 11.20
N VAL A 249 12.46 12.85 10.81
CA VAL A 249 11.88 11.67 11.46
C VAL A 249 12.34 11.59 12.91
N ARG A 250 13.65 11.66 13.17
CA ARG A 250 14.20 11.60 14.51
C ARG A 250 13.66 12.72 15.40
N GLY A 251 13.64 13.95 14.90
CA GLY A 251 13.16 15.10 15.69
C GLY A 251 11.69 14.98 16.07
N TRP A 252 10.87 14.33 15.23
CA TRP A 252 9.47 14.09 15.57
C TRP A 252 9.29 12.90 16.53
N MET A 253 10.14 11.88 16.41
CA MET A 253 10.08 10.67 17.27
C MET A 253 10.61 10.93 18.67
N SER A 254 11.60 11.84 18.84
CA SER A 254 12.16 12.18 20.14
C SER A 254 11.10 12.79 21.06
N PRO A 255 11.11 12.50 22.37
CA PRO A 255 10.22 13.15 23.33
C PRO A 255 10.36 14.68 23.19
N GLN A 256 9.27 15.38 23.13
CA GLN A 256 9.28 16.84 23.22
C GLN A 256 9.67 17.20 24.64
N GLN A 257 10.83 17.79 24.83
CA GLN A 257 11.26 18.39 26.10
C GLN A 257 10.40 19.58 26.43
#